data_59908f3d5e45454facc89d73ba94a763
#
_entry.id   59908f3d5e45454facc89d73ba94a763
#
_cell.length_a   1.000
_cell.length_b   1.000
_cell.length_c   1.000
_cell.angle_alpha   90.00
_cell.angle_beta   90.00
_cell.angle_gamma   90.00
#
_symmetry.space_group_name_H-M   'P 1'
#
loop_
_entity.id
_entity.type
_entity.pdbx_description
1 polymer ?
#
loop_
_entity_poly.entity_id
_entity_poly.type
_entity_poly.pdbx_seq_one_letter_code
_entity_poly.pdbx_strand_id
1 'polypeptide(L)'
;MSLKPMCVAPEDSACKCCGSTSRLCGVVDFSRCGADHAAGKKVEPYSGVPIYYYRCEQCGFVFTRAFDNWEPEDFARHIYNKDYERHDPDYKGKRPSSNAEMIANSFPEMAQGRMLDFGSGLGLLECELRARGFLEVESYDPYATHTNTSVLSEKYKTVVAFEVFEHHPEPHALMDMMVRFLEEDGAIFFSTLLVTERVLEAGIDKWWYCAPRNGHISFFTSGALATIAHRHGLKAGSFNEGVHFFYRDALPGWATRYSHELWS
;
A
#
# COMPACT_ATOMS: atom_id res chain seq x y z
N MET A 1 44.81 -2.64 -5.41
CA MET A 1 44.22 -2.08 -6.66
C MET A 1 43.08 -1.16 -6.26
N SER A 2 43.16 0.13 -6.54
CA SER A 2 41.99 1.03 -6.39
C SER A 2 41.05 0.78 -7.56
N LEU A 3 39.81 0.40 -7.26
CA LEU A 3 38.77 0.33 -8.28
C LEU A 3 38.53 1.74 -8.84
N LYS A 4 38.53 1.88 -10.15
CA LYS A 4 38.03 3.10 -10.78
C LYS A 4 36.54 3.22 -10.48
N PRO A 5 35.99 4.42 -10.27
CA PRO A 5 34.53 4.60 -10.18
C PRO A 5 33.88 3.98 -11.41
N MET A 6 32.98 3.01 -11.20
CA MET A 6 32.38 2.23 -12.29
C MET A 6 31.04 2.77 -12.75
N CYS A 7 30.42 3.66 -12.04
CA CYS A 7 29.17 4.24 -12.48
C CYS A 7 28.95 5.61 -11.86
N VAL A 8 28.12 6.38 -12.53
CA VAL A 8 27.52 7.59 -11.99
C VAL A 8 26.41 7.15 -11.04
N ALA A 9 26.44 7.64 -9.80
CA ALA A 9 25.32 7.43 -8.90
C ALA A 9 24.05 8.01 -9.55
N PRO A 10 22.88 7.35 -9.38
CA PRO A 10 21.63 7.96 -9.82
C PRO A 10 21.47 9.35 -9.20
N GLU A 11 20.99 10.29 -10.01
CA GLU A 11 20.71 11.64 -9.53
C GLU A 11 19.66 11.65 -8.44
N ASP A 12 19.67 12.70 -7.60
CA ASP A 12 18.58 12.95 -6.64
C ASP A 12 17.24 13.06 -7.38
N SER A 13 16.15 12.69 -6.70
CA SER A 13 14.81 12.70 -7.26
C SER A 13 13.89 13.63 -6.48
N ALA A 14 12.91 14.23 -7.14
CA ALA A 14 11.80 14.88 -6.45
C ALA A 14 10.89 13.81 -5.79
N CYS A 15 10.50 14.05 -4.55
CA CYS A 15 9.63 13.18 -3.80
C CYS A 15 8.22 13.12 -4.40
N LYS A 16 7.72 11.95 -4.70
CA LYS A 16 6.37 11.74 -5.22
C LYS A 16 5.26 12.10 -4.20
N CYS A 17 5.58 12.15 -2.90
CA CYS A 17 4.63 12.51 -1.84
C CYS A 17 4.62 14.01 -1.56
N CYS A 18 5.79 14.68 -1.37
CA CYS A 18 5.84 16.09 -0.94
C CYS A 18 6.55 17.03 -1.92
N GLY A 19 7.23 16.51 -2.95
CA GLY A 19 7.98 17.30 -3.92
C GLY A 19 9.40 17.68 -3.50
N SER A 20 9.79 17.43 -2.24
CA SER A 20 11.14 17.77 -1.73
C SER A 20 12.21 16.82 -2.27
N THR A 21 13.48 17.20 -2.08
CA THR A 21 14.62 16.37 -2.51
C THR A 21 14.61 15.00 -1.86
N SER A 22 14.87 13.98 -2.64
CA SER A 22 15.01 12.60 -2.21
C SER A 22 16.31 12.01 -2.71
N ARG A 23 17.03 11.30 -1.83
CA ARG A 23 18.33 10.71 -2.13
C ARG A 23 18.24 9.19 -2.24
N LEU A 24 19.14 8.61 -3.01
CA LEU A 24 19.29 7.16 -3.09
C LEU A 24 19.54 6.60 -1.69
N CYS A 25 18.70 5.63 -1.28
CA CYS A 25 18.79 4.97 0.02
C CYS A 25 18.95 3.47 -0.05
N GLY A 26 18.77 2.86 -1.22
CA GLY A 26 18.98 1.41 -1.40
C GLY A 26 18.85 0.95 -2.84
N VAL A 27 19.40 -0.21 -3.11
CA VAL A 27 19.31 -0.90 -4.41
C VAL A 27 19.02 -2.36 -4.16
N VAL A 28 18.02 -2.90 -4.83
CA VAL A 28 17.70 -4.33 -4.78
C VAL A 28 17.52 -4.88 -6.19
N ASP A 29 17.66 -6.20 -6.34
CA ASP A 29 17.36 -6.86 -7.61
C ASP A 29 15.84 -7.00 -7.80
N PHE A 30 15.34 -6.79 -9.02
CA PHE A 30 13.92 -6.88 -9.34
C PHE A 30 13.29 -8.22 -8.94
N SER A 31 14.04 -9.35 -8.99
CA SER A 31 13.54 -10.66 -8.59
C SER A 31 13.28 -10.84 -7.10
N ARG A 32 13.59 -9.83 -6.27
CA ARG A 32 13.38 -9.92 -4.83
C ARG A 32 11.89 -9.93 -4.51
N CYS A 33 11.44 -10.93 -3.73
CA CYS A 33 10.04 -11.11 -3.32
C CYS A 33 9.90 -11.42 -1.82
N GLY A 34 8.69 -11.25 -1.30
CA GLY A 34 8.37 -11.55 0.10
C GLY A 34 8.60 -13.02 0.45
N ALA A 35 8.34 -13.93 -0.48
CA ALA A 35 8.58 -15.36 -0.31
C ALA A 35 10.07 -15.71 -0.09
N ASP A 36 11.03 -14.90 -0.54
CA ASP A 36 12.46 -15.10 -0.25
C ASP A 36 12.71 -15.10 1.26
N HIS A 37 12.06 -14.17 1.99
CA HIS A 37 12.19 -14.07 3.44
C HIS A 37 11.59 -15.28 4.15
N ALA A 38 10.38 -15.67 3.78
CA ALA A 38 9.69 -16.82 4.36
C ALA A 38 10.46 -18.14 4.12
N ALA A 39 11.05 -18.29 2.93
CA ALA A 39 11.83 -19.47 2.55
C ALA A 39 13.28 -19.46 3.09
N GLY A 40 13.77 -18.31 3.59
CA GLY A 40 15.17 -18.11 3.98
C GLY A 40 16.18 -18.24 2.83
N LYS A 41 15.72 -18.15 1.58
CA LYS A 41 16.52 -18.25 0.35
C LYS A 41 15.81 -17.59 -0.82
N LYS A 42 16.55 -17.30 -1.88
CA LYS A 42 15.97 -16.81 -3.14
C LYS A 42 15.00 -17.85 -3.74
N VAL A 43 13.77 -17.40 -4.02
CA VAL A 43 12.74 -18.17 -4.72
C VAL A 43 12.98 -18.15 -6.23
N GLU A 44 13.35 -16.97 -6.74
CA GLU A 44 13.71 -16.77 -8.14
C GLU A 44 15.21 -16.47 -8.28
N PRO A 45 15.85 -16.85 -9.38
CA PRO A 45 17.20 -16.38 -9.71
C PRO A 45 17.28 -14.86 -9.75
N TYR A 46 18.48 -14.30 -9.55
CA TYR A 46 18.69 -12.88 -9.77
C TYR A 46 18.39 -12.51 -11.22
N SER A 47 17.60 -11.44 -11.38
CA SER A 47 17.25 -10.91 -12.69
C SER A 47 18.38 -10.08 -13.32
N GLY A 48 19.28 -9.54 -12.49
CA GLY A 48 20.32 -8.59 -12.89
C GLY A 48 19.76 -7.17 -13.15
N VAL A 49 18.48 -6.92 -12.85
CA VAL A 49 17.84 -5.61 -13.02
C VAL A 49 17.82 -4.87 -11.69
N PRO A 50 18.63 -3.80 -11.52
CA PRO A 50 18.68 -3.04 -10.27
C PRO A 50 17.46 -2.13 -10.14
N ILE A 51 16.81 -2.17 -8.99
CA ILE A 51 15.75 -1.25 -8.59
C ILE A 51 16.30 -0.29 -7.56
N TYR A 52 16.35 0.98 -7.90
CA TYR A 52 16.85 2.06 -7.05
C TYR A 52 15.73 2.64 -6.23
N TYR A 53 15.90 2.73 -4.90
CA TYR A 53 14.96 3.35 -3.98
C TYR A 53 15.51 4.66 -3.44
N TYR A 54 14.66 5.68 -3.43
CA TYR A 54 14.96 7.02 -2.96
C TYR A 54 14.19 7.31 -1.68
N ARG A 55 14.83 8.00 -0.73
CA ARG A 55 14.20 8.48 0.50
C ARG A 55 14.09 9.99 0.47
N CYS A 56 12.91 10.50 0.75
CA CYS A 56 12.66 11.93 0.91
C CYS A 56 13.30 12.45 2.20
N GLU A 57 14.04 13.57 2.09
CA GLU A 57 14.68 14.20 3.25
C GLU A 57 13.66 14.87 4.20
N GLN A 58 12.47 15.25 3.71
CA GLN A 58 11.47 15.97 4.49
C GLN A 58 10.38 15.04 5.08
N CYS A 59 9.66 14.29 4.26
CA CYS A 59 8.56 13.45 4.75
C CYS A 59 8.96 11.98 4.99
N GLY A 60 10.18 11.59 4.61
CA GLY A 60 10.68 10.24 4.79
C GLY A 60 10.11 9.19 3.82
N PHE A 61 9.24 9.58 2.87
CA PHE A 61 8.70 8.66 1.87
C PHE A 61 9.81 7.97 1.10
N VAL A 62 9.73 6.64 0.97
CA VAL A 62 10.69 5.84 0.21
C VAL A 62 9.99 5.27 -1.02
N PHE A 63 10.58 5.46 -2.19
CA PHE A 63 9.95 5.09 -3.45
C PHE A 63 10.98 4.74 -4.52
N THR A 64 10.54 4.09 -5.56
CA THR A 64 11.33 3.86 -6.77
C THR A 64 10.71 4.57 -7.97
N ARG A 65 11.53 4.87 -8.96
CA ARG A 65 11.12 5.39 -10.27
C ARG A 65 11.13 4.34 -11.38
N ALA A 66 11.51 3.11 -11.04
CA ALA A 66 11.68 2.05 -12.02
C ALA A 66 10.38 1.69 -12.76
N PHE A 67 9.22 2.04 -12.19
CA PHE A 67 7.89 1.72 -12.71
C PHE A 67 7.10 2.95 -13.18
N ASP A 68 7.75 4.13 -13.29
CA ASP A 68 7.07 5.38 -13.66
C ASP A 68 6.45 5.34 -15.06
N ASN A 69 7.01 4.53 -15.94
CA ASN A 69 6.54 4.37 -17.32
C ASN A 69 5.72 3.09 -17.56
N TRP A 70 5.34 2.40 -16.48
CA TRP A 70 4.56 1.18 -16.58
C TRP A 70 3.08 1.50 -16.65
N GLU A 71 2.42 0.87 -17.62
CA GLU A 71 0.97 0.86 -17.75
C GLU A 71 0.39 -0.35 -16.98
N PRO A 72 -0.93 -0.38 -16.71
CA PRO A 72 -1.57 -1.51 -16.02
C PRO A 72 -1.24 -2.88 -16.61
N GLU A 73 -1.10 -2.96 -17.94
CA GLU A 73 -0.75 -4.18 -18.66
C GLU A 73 0.66 -4.67 -18.35
N ASP A 74 1.60 -3.76 -18.05
CA ASP A 74 2.96 -4.11 -17.66
C ASP A 74 2.97 -4.73 -16.26
N PHE A 75 2.22 -4.16 -15.32
CA PHE A 75 2.03 -4.73 -13.98
C PHE A 75 1.37 -6.11 -14.06
N ALA A 76 0.32 -6.27 -14.87
CA ALA A 76 -0.35 -7.55 -15.07
C ALA A 76 0.59 -8.59 -15.68
N ARG A 77 1.46 -8.20 -16.63
CA ARG A 77 2.39 -9.11 -17.33
C ARG A 77 3.57 -9.50 -16.44
N HIS A 78 4.16 -8.57 -15.72
CA HIS A 78 5.46 -8.76 -15.08
C HIS A 78 5.37 -9.02 -13.58
N ILE A 79 4.28 -8.61 -12.91
CA ILE A 79 4.05 -8.79 -11.48
C ILE A 79 2.84 -9.70 -11.24
N TYR A 80 1.63 -9.25 -11.58
CA TYR A 80 0.37 -9.93 -11.23
C TYR A 80 -0.02 -11.04 -12.22
N ASN A 81 0.98 -11.76 -12.75
CA ASN A 81 0.78 -12.86 -13.68
C ASN A 81 0.45 -14.18 -12.94
N LYS A 82 0.30 -15.27 -13.72
CA LYS A 82 -0.02 -16.61 -13.20
C LYS A 82 0.97 -17.14 -12.14
N ASP A 83 2.19 -16.64 -12.12
CA ASP A 83 3.24 -17.05 -11.17
C ASP A 83 3.26 -16.20 -9.90
N TYR A 84 2.38 -15.19 -9.78
CA TYR A 84 2.36 -14.26 -8.64
C TYR A 84 2.20 -14.98 -7.29
N GLU A 85 1.38 -16.02 -7.22
CA GLU A 85 1.16 -16.82 -6.01
C GLU A 85 2.44 -17.48 -5.44
N ARG A 86 3.46 -17.71 -6.28
CA ARG A 86 4.77 -18.20 -5.82
C ARG A 86 5.55 -17.14 -5.05
N HIS A 87 5.29 -15.87 -5.31
CA HIS A 87 5.94 -14.72 -4.70
C HIS A 87 5.17 -14.17 -3.50
N ASP A 88 3.84 -14.40 -3.49
CA ASP A 88 2.90 -14.01 -2.45
C ASP A 88 1.88 -15.13 -2.18
N PRO A 89 2.25 -16.17 -1.43
CA PRO A 89 1.38 -17.33 -1.22
C PRO A 89 0.12 -17.04 -0.40
N ASP A 90 0.12 -15.99 0.43
CA ASP A 90 -1.02 -15.62 1.28
C ASP A 90 -2.10 -14.79 0.54
N TYR A 91 -1.84 -14.43 -0.72
CA TYR A 91 -2.68 -13.56 -1.54
C TYR A 91 -4.12 -14.06 -1.71
N LYS A 92 -4.32 -15.37 -1.99
CA LYS A 92 -5.66 -15.90 -2.34
C LYS A 92 -6.49 -16.43 -1.17
N GLY A 93 -5.91 -16.72 -0.05
CA GLY A 93 -6.65 -17.43 0.98
C GLY A 93 -6.58 -16.79 2.35
N LYS A 94 -5.41 -16.83 2.94
CA LYS A 94 -5.21 -16.46 4.34
C LYS A 94 -5.45 -14.97 4.59
N ARG A 95 -4.91 -14.10 3.73
CA ARG A 95 -4.96 -12.65 3.95
C ARG A 95 -6.38 -12.07 3.90
N PRO A 96 -7.24 -12.34 2.88
CA PRO A 96 -8.61 -11.83 2.86
C PRO A 96 -9.43 -12.27 4.09
N SER A 97 -9.33 -13.54 4.49
CA SER A 97 -10.05 -14.05 5.65
C SER A 97 -9.56 -13.43 6.96
N SER A 98 -8.24 -13.31 7.15
CA SER A 98 -7.65 -12.65 8.33
C SER A 98 -8.02 -11.15 8.41
N ASN A 99 -8.04 -10.46 7.28
CA ASN A 99 -8.45 -9.06 7.22
C ASN A 99 -9.93 -8.89 7.56
N ALA A 100 -10.81 -9.76 7.03
CA ALA A 100 -12.23 -9.74 7.36
C ALA A 100 -12.47 -10.05 8.84
N GLU A 101 -11.74 -11.01 9.40
CA GLU A 101 -11.80 -11.34 10.84
C GLU A 101 -11.35 -10.17 11.70
N MET A 102 -10.26 -9.51 11.34
CA MET A 102 -9.75 -8.31 12.02
C MET A 102 -10.79 -7.19 11.99
N ILE A 103 -11.39 -6.89 10.82
CA ILE A 103 -12.44 -5.87 10.71
C ILE A 103 -13.64 -6.25 11.57
N ALA A 104 -14.15 -7.48 11.47
CA ALA A 104 -15.35 -7.91 12.20
C ALA A 104 -15.15 -7.88 13.71
N ASN A 105 -13.97 -8.26 14.20
CA ASN A 105 -13.69 -8.32 15.63
C ASN A 105 -13.30 -6.96 16.21
N SER A 106 -12.54 -6.15 15.46
CA SER A 106 -11.99 -4.89 15.99
C SER A 106 -12.79 -3.65 15.58
N PHE A 107 -13.57 -3.72 14.50
CA PHE A 107 -14.30 -2.58 13.94
C PHE A 107 -15.72 -2.95 13.48
N PRO A 108 -16.52 -3.65 14.32
CA PRO A 108 -17.87 -4.12 13.93
C PRO A 108 -18.81 -2.97 13.53
N GLU A 109 -18.56 -1.75 14.01
CA GLU A 109 -19.36 -0.57 13.67
C GLU A 109 -19.27 -0.19 12.18
N MET A 110 -18.23 -0.63 11.47
CA MET A 110 -18.12 -0.42 10.02
C MET A 110 -19.26 -1.12 9.25
N ALA A 111 -19.91 -2.13 9.84
CA ALA A 111 -21.08 -2.80 9.24
C ALA A 111 -22.32 -1.88 9.14
N GLN A 112 -22.31 -0.73 9.80
CA GLN A 112 -23.46 0.21 9.83
C GLN A 112 -23.51 1.14 8.62
N GLY A 113 -22.51 1.11 7.74
CA GLY A 113 -22.42 1.96 6.57
C GLY A 113 -21.97 1.22 5.32
N ARG A 114 -22.13 1.87 4.15
CA ARG A 114 -21.64 1.33 2.88
C ARG A 114 -20.11 1.29 2.88
N MET A 115 -19.57 0.18 2.44
CA MET A 115 -18.12 -0.08 2.37
C MET A 115 -17.72 -0.42 0.95
N LEU A 116 -16.60 0.16 0.51
CA LEU A 116 -15.94 -0.20 -0.75
C LEU A 116 -14.62 -0.90 -0.45
N ASP A 117 -14.44 -2.11 -0.95
CA ASP A 117 -13.15 -2.81 -1.03
C ASP A 117 -12.44 -2.34 -2.32
N PHE A 118 -11.54 -1.38 -2.16
CA PHE A 118 -10.79 -0.76 -3.26
C PHE A 118 -9.46 -1.51 -3.49
N GLY A 119 -9.19 -1.89 -4.74
CA GLY A 119 -8.07 -2.77 -5.07
C GLY A 119 -8.36 -4.21 -4.68
N SER A 120 -9.62 -4.62 -4.82
CA SER A 120 -10.18 -5.87 -4.30
C SER A 120 -9.62 -7.15 -4.93
N GLY A 121 -8.87 -7.04 -6.04
CA GLY A 121 -8.36 -8.18 -6.79
C GLY A 121 -9.48 -9.15 -7.20
N LEU A 122 -9.59 -10.27 -6.50
CA LEU A 122 -10.60 -11.29 -6.75
C LEU A 122 -11.92 -11.10 -5.96
N GLY A 123 -12.08 -10.01 -5.20
CA GLY A 123 -13.27 -9.73 -4.38
C GLY A 123 -13.43 -10.66 -3.17
N LEU A 124 -12.36 -11.30 -2.72
CA LEU A 124 -12.42 -12.27 -1.63
C LEU A 124 -12.74 -11.62 -0.28
N LEU A 125 -12.26 -10.39 -0.05
CA LEU A 125 -12.55 -9.66 1.18
C LEU A 125 -14.04 -9.33 1.29
N GLU A 126 -14.69 -8.90 0.21
CA GLU A 126 -16.13 -8.68 0.16
C GLU A 126 -16.89 -9.96 0.57
N CYS A 127 -16.54 -11.11 -0.05
CA CYS A 127 -17.19 -12.39 0.27
C CYS A 127 -17.05 -12.74 1.76
N GLU A 128 -15.85 -12.58 2.32
CA GLU A 128 -15.57 -12.88 3.72
C GLU A 128 -16.28 -11.92 4.70
N LEU A 129 -16.37 -10.63 4.36
CA LEU A 129 -17.08 -9.63 5.16
C LEU A 129 -18.60 -9.87 5.11
N ARG A 130 -19.16 -10.18 3.94
CA ARG A 130 -20.59 -10.52 3.81
C ARG A 130 -20.97 -11.75 4.65
N ALA A 131 -20.10 -12.77 4.67
CA ALA A 131 -20.29 -13.94 5.52
C ALA A 131 -20.29 -13.63 7.03
N ARG A 132 -19.70 -12.47 7.42
CA ARG A 132 -19.65 -11.98 8.81
C ARG A 132 -20.69 -10.89 9.12
N GLY A 133 -21.65 -10.67 8.20
CA GLY A 133 -22.77 -9.76 8.42
C GLY A 133 -22.59 -8.32 7.93
N PHE A 134 -21.51 -8.03 7.20
CA PHE A 134 -21.33 -6.76 6.52
C PHE A 134 -22.09 -6.78 5.17
N LEU A 135 -23.34 -6.36 5.16
CA LEU A 135 -24.22 -6.55 4.01
C LEU A 135 -24.01 -5.53 2.89
N GLU A 136 -23.54 -4.34 3.24
CA GLU A 136 -23.34 -3.19 2.35
C GLU A 136 -21.89 -3.05 1.91
N VAL A 137 -21.26 -4.13 1.43
CA VAL A 137 -19.89 -4.15 0.93
C VAL A 137 -19.91 -4.36 -0.58
N GLU A 138 -19.13 -3.57 -1.31
CA GLU A 138 -18.93 -3.68 -2.75
C GLU A 138 -17.43 -3.70 -3.07
N SER A 139 -17.05 -4.43 -4.11
CA SER A 139 -15.66 -4.53 -4.56
C SER A 139 -15.41 -3.70 -5.82
N TYR A 140 -14.25 -3.06 -5.87
CA TYR A 140 -13.74 -2.37 -7.04
C TYR A 140 -12.25 -2.56 -7.20
N ASP A 141 -11.83 -2.99 -8.37
CA ASP A 141 -10.42 -3.05 -8.74
C ASP A 141 -10.26 -2.50 -10.17
N PRO A 142 -9.53 -1.39 -10.35
CA PRO A 142 -9.34 -0.77 -11.67
C PRO A 142 -8.57 -1.66 -12.65
N TYR A 143 -7.85 -2.67 -12.15
CA TYR A 143 -7.03 -3.59 -12.95
C TYR A 143 -7.67 -4.96 -13.15
N ALA A 144 -8.81 -5.23 -12.51
CA ALA A 144 -9.51 -6.50 -12.69
C ALA A 144 -10.23 -6.56 -14.04
N THR A 145 -10.18 -7.74 -14.68
CA THR A 145 -10.82 -7.99 -15.97
C THR A 145 -12.34 -7.79 -15.95
N HIS A 146 -12.96 -8.01 -14.79
CA HIS A 146 -14.40 -7.89 -14.56
C HIS A 146 -14.65 -7.04 -13.31
N THR A 147 -14.46 -5.73 -13.46
CA THR A 147 -14.73 -4.79 -12.36
C THR A 147 -16.18 -4.31 -12.40
N ASN A 148 -16.78 -4.13 -11.22
CA ASN A 148 -18.11 -3.52 -11.09
C ASN A 148 -18.00 -2.01 -11.28
N THR A 149 -18.37 -1.51 -12.46
CA THR A 149 -18.31 -0.06 -12.76
C THR A 149 -19.49 0.73 -12.16
N SER A 150 -20.53 0.08 -11.65
CA SER A 150 -21.66 0.80 -11.01
C SER A 150 -21.22 1.54 -9.73
N VAL A 151 -20.18 1.06 -9.07
CA VAL A 151 -19.59 1.69 -7.87
C VAL A 151 -18.99 3.07 -8.14
N LEU A 152 -18.67 3.40 -9.41
CA LEU A 152 -18.00 4.67 -9.78
C LEU A 152 -18.88 5.91 -9.56
N SER A 153 -20.20 5.73 -9.49
CA SER A 153 -21.18 6.82 -9.21
C SER A 153 -21.59 6.90 -7.74
N GLU A 154 -21.12 5.98 -6.91
CA GLU A 154 -21.57 5.80 -5.54
C GLU A 154 -20.60 6.44 -4.52
N LYS A 155 -21.08 6.62 -3.30
CA LYS A 155 -20.31 7.09 -2.15
C LYS A 155 -20.36 6.08 -1.02
N TYR A 156 -19.28 6.05 -0.23
CA TYR A 156 -19.09 5.05 0.81
C TYR A 156 -18.67 5.70 2.13
N LYS A 157 -19.20 5.16 3.20
CA LYS A 157 -18.80 5.54 4.57
C LYS A 157 -17.37 5.11 4.88
N THR A 158 -16.98 3.96 4.36
CA THR A 158 -15.61 3.45 4.52
C THR A 158 -15.09 2.92 3.18
N VAL A 159 -13.95 3.42 2.73
CA VAL A 159 -13.15 2.83 1.65
C VAL A 159 -12.04 2.01 2.30
N VAL A 160 -12.06 0.70 2.09
CA VAL A 160 -11.01 -0.20 2.56
C VAL A 160 -10.00 -0.41 1.42
N ALA A 161 -8.70 -0.33 1.72
CA ALA A 161 -7.63 -0.50 0.73
C ALA A 161 -6.46 -1.29 1.34
N PHE A 162 -6.57 -2.61 1.36
CA PHE A 162 -5.51 -3.47 1.88
C PHE A 162 -4.54 -3.88 0.80
N GLU A 163 -3.23 -3.73 1.09
CA GLU A 163 -2.15 -4.05 0.14
C GLU A 163 -2.34 -3.28 -1.20
N VAL A 164 -2.55 -1.97 -1.11
CA VAL A 164 -2.75 -1.09 -2.27
C VAL A 164 -1.73 0.05 -2.30
N PHE A 165 -1.49 0.69 -1.16
CA PHE A 165 -0.65 1.88 -1.08
C PHE A 165 0.79 1.65 -1.53
N GLU A 166 1.38 0.53 -1.13
CA GLU A 166 2.75 0.15 -1.49
C GLU A 166 2.92 -0.25 -2.96
N HIS A 167 1.81 -0.57 -3.63
CA HIS A 167 1.80 -1.03 -5.02
C HIS A 167 1.61 0.09 -6.04
N HIS A 168 1.19 1.28 -5.61
CA HIS A 168 0.87 2.35 -6.54
C HIS A 168 2.07 3.26 -6.82
N PRO A 169 2.47 3.48 -8.09
CA PRO A 169 3.62 4.32 -8.43
C PRO A 169 3.39 5.82 -8.15
N GLU A 170 2.14 6.27 -8.18
CA GLU A 170 1.75 7.68 -8.01
C GLU A 170 0.77 7.83 -6.83
N PRO A 171 1.28 8.10 -5.60
CA PRO A 171 0.46 8.09 -4.40
C PRO A 171 -0.66 9.14 -4.39
N HIS A 172 -0.46 10.30 -5.04
CA HIS A 172 -1.51 11.31 -5.16
C HIS A 172 -2.64 10.88 -6.09
N ALA A 173 -2.32 10.23 -7.21
CA ALA A 173 -3.34 9.70 -8.11
C ALA A 173 -4.20 8.62 -7.41
N LEU A 174 -3.58 7.77 -6.61
CA LEU A 174 -4.28 6.80 -5.78
C LEU A 174 -5.24 7.50 -4.80
N MET A 175 -4.76 8.52 -4.10
CA MET A 175 -5.59 9.29 -3.16
C MET A 175 -6.75 9.98 -3.87
N ASP A 176 -6.52 10.61 -5.03
CA ASP A 176 -7.58 11.24 -5.83
C ASP A 176 -8.67 10.24 -6.23
N MET A 177 -8.30 9.01 -6.58
CA MET A 177 -9.27 7.96 -6.87
C MET A 177 -10.10 7.61 -5.63
N MET A 178 -9.47 7.37 -4.47
CA MET A 178 -10.18 6.92 -3.26
C MET A 178 -11.05 8.03 -2.66
N VAL A 179 -10.58 9.28 -2.64
CA VAL A 179 -11.35 10.42 -2.09
C VAL A 179 -12.63 10.66 -2.85
N ARG A 180 -12.69 10.34 -4.15
CA ARG A 180 -13.93 10.44 -4.94
C ARG A 180 -15.04 9.54 -4.43
N PHE A 181 -14.69 8.42 -3.81
CA PHE A 181 -15.66 7.45 -3.27
C PHE A 181 -16.14 7.80 -1.86
N LEU A 182 -15.49 8.74 -1.16
CA LEU A 182 -15.86 9.06 0.22
C LEU A 182 -17.14 9.87 0.31
N GLU A 183 -18.00 9.50 1.25
CA GLU A 183 -19.01 10.39 1.82
C GLU A 183 -18.35 11.59 2.51
N GLU A 184 -19.13 12.62 2.86
CA GLU A 184 -18.62 13.83 3.51
C GLU A 184 -17.91 13.52 4.83
N ASP A 185 -18.45 12.60 5.62
CA ASP A 185 -17.88 12.11 6.88
C ASP A 185 -17.30 10.69 6.74
N GLY A 186 -16.93 10.29 5.53
CA GLY A 186 -16.32 9.00 5.23
C GLY A 186 -14.83 8.94 5.59
N ALA A 187 -14.31 7.72 5.66
CA ALA A 187 -12.91 7.44 5.96
C ALA A 187 -12.31 6.37 5.04
N ILE A 188 -10.99 6.46 4.81
CA ILE A 188 -10.20 5.42 4.15
C ILE A 188 -9.55 4.59 5.25
N PHE A 189 -9.74 3.27 5.24
CA PHE A 189 -9.12 2.32 6.15
C PHE A 189 -8.20 1.39 5.35
N PHE A 190 -6.91 1.36 5.68
CA PHE A 190 -5.95 0.69 4.81
C PHE A 190 -4.80 0.03 5.57
N SER A 191 -4.13 -0.90 4.88
CA SER A 191 -2.87 -1.49 5.35
C SER A 191 -1.71 -1.07 4.46
N THR A 192 -0.58 -0.83 5.07
CA THR A 192 0.77 -0.78 4.47
C THR A 192 1.78 -0.77 5.60
N LEU A 193 2.95 -1.44 5.45
CA LEU A 193 3.95 -1.41 6.51
C LEU A 193 4.75 -0.10 6.48
N LEU A 194 4.87 0.55 7.65
CA LEU A 194 5.65 1.77 7.78
C LEU A 194 7.15 1.52 7.72
N VAL A 195 7.84 2.43 7.06
CA VAL A 195 9.30 2.57 7.19
C VAL A 195 9.61 3.20 8.54
N THR A 196 10.15 2.42 9.45
CA THR A 196 10.58 2.84 10.79
C THR A 196 12.07 3.20 10.81
N GLU A 197 12.53 3.89 11.85
CA GLU A 197 13.97 4.14 12.03
C GLU A 197 14.77 2.84 12.05
N ARG A 198 14.26 1.77 12.65
CA ARG A 198 14.89 0.44 12.62
C ARG A 198 15.11 -0.10 11.22
N VAL A 199 14.13 0.11 10.30
CA VAL A 199 14.26 -0.29 8.90
C VAL A 199 15.36 0.53 8.22
N LEU A 200 15.41 1.83 8.49
CA LEU A 200 16.39 2.73 7.90
C LEU A 200 17.82 2.46 8.38
N GLU A 201 18.00 2.19 9.66
CA GLU A 201 19.30 1.80 10.23
C GLU A 201 19.81 0.46 9.69
N ALA A 202 18.91 -0.50 9.51
CA ALA A 202 19.25 -1.79 8.92
C ALA A 202 19.57 -1.72 7.42
N GLY A 203 18.96 -0.75 6.71
CA GLY A 203 18.97 -0.59 5.26
C GLY A 203 17.73 -1.19 4.61
N ILE A 204 17.13 -0.42 3.68
CA ILE A 204 15.92 -0.82 2.97
C ILE A 204 16.09 -2.12 2.19
N ASP A 205 17.30 -2.39 1.73
CA ASP A 205 17.70 -3.61 1.03
C ASP A 205 17.62 -4.88 1.90
N LYS A 206 17.60 -4.72 3.23
CA LYS A 206 17.43 -5.83 4.18
C LYS A 206 15.99 -6.02 4.65
N TRP A 207 15.14 -5.05 4.43
CA TRP A 207 13.75 -5.12 4.83
C TRP A 207 12.96 -6.06 3.90
N TRP A 208 12.34 -7.09 4.46
CA TRP A 208 11.64 -8.11 3.68
C TRP A 208 10.51 -7.56 2.81
N TYR A 209 9.86 -6.48 3.27
CA TYR A 209 8.77 -5.82 2.58
C TYR A 209 9.24 -5.03 1.34
N CYS A 210 10.53 -4.68 1.25
CA CYS A 210 11.11 -4.12 0.03
C CYS A 210 11.27 -5.22 -1.03
N ALA A 211 10.17 -5.53 -1.70
CA ALA A 211 9.98 -6.66 -2.58
C ALA A 211 9.40 -6.22 -3.95
N PRO A 212 10.23 -5.68 -4.85
CA PRO A 212 9.73 -5.17 -6.14
C PRO A 212 9.07 -6.24 -7.00
N ARG A 213 9.42 -7.53 -6.85
CA ARG A 213 8.76 -8.63 -7.55
C ARG A 213 7.32 -8.87 -7.07
N ASN A 214 6.97 -8.42 -5.86
CA ASN A 214 5.59 -8.34 -5.38
C ASN A 214 4.87 -7.07 -5.83
N GLY A 215 5.59 -6.09 -6.38
CA GLY A 215 5.04 -4.77 -6.71
C GLY A 215 5.16 -3.75 -5.57
N HIS A 216 5.94 -4.03 -4.53
CA HIS A 216 6.17 -3.09 -3.43
C HIS A 216 7.18 -2.02 -3.88
N ILE A 217 6.67 -0.86 -4.23
CA ILE A 217 7.41 0.24 -4.88
C ILE A 217 7.29 1.58 -4.16
N SER A 218 6.36 1.69 -3.21
CA SER A 218 6.05 2.91 -2.45
C SER A 218 5.97 2.59 -0.96
N PHE A 219 6.80 3.20 -0.13
CA PHE A 219 6.84 2.91 1.30
C PHE A 219 6.69 4.19 2.11
N PHE A 220 5.80 4.18 3.07
CA PHE A 220 5.42 5.33 3.85
C PHE A 220 6.07 5.31 5.24
N THR A 221 6.44 6.49 5.73
CA THR A 221 6.62 6.77 7.15
C THR A 221 5.32 7.38 7.68
N SER A 222 5.17 7.50 9.00
CA SER A 222 4.04 8.24 9.58
C SER A 222 3.98 9.69 9.07
N GLY A 223 5.14 10.35 8.92
CA GLY A 223 5.25 11.69 8.34
C GLY A 223 4.81 11.77 6.87
N ALA A 224 5.10 10.73 6.07
CA ALA A 224 4.61 10.65 4.70
C ALA A 224 3.10 10.43 4.62
N LEU A 225 2.52 9.57 5.48
CA LEU A 225 1.08 9.40 5.59
C LEU A 225 0.37 10.69 6.00
N ALA A 226 0.88 11.40 7.00
CA ALA A 226 0.33 12.69 7.41
C ALA A 226 0.41 13.73 6.29
N THR A 227 1.54 13.76 5.57
CA THR A 227 1.74 14.70 4.46
C THR A 227 0.76 14.46 3.32
N ILE A 228 0.58 13.19 2.90
CA ILE A 228 -0.32 12.87 1.80
C ILE A 228 -1.78 13.09 2.20
N ALA A 229 -2.19 12.69 3.40
CA ALA A 229 -3.52 12.94 3.92
C ALA A 229 -3.85 14.43 3.90
N HIS A 230 -2.97 15.28 4.45
CA HIS A 230 -3.16 16.72 4.53
C HIS A 230 -3.33 17.36 3.13
N ARG A 231 -2.57 16.92 2.13
CA ARG A 231 -2.69 17.44 0.74
C ARG A 231 -4.03 17.11 0.07
N HIS A 232 -4.74 16.11 0.57
CA HIS A 232 -6.08 15.74 0.10
C HIS A 232 -7.21 16.16 1.06
N GLY A 233 -6.91 17.08 2.00
CA GLY A 233 -7.89 17.60 2.97
C GLY A 233 -8.30 16.57 4.02
N LEU A 234 -7.43 15.62 4.33
CA LEU A 234 -7.64 14.56 5.31
C LEU A 234 -6.62 14.65 6.44
N LYS A 235 -6.93 14.00 7.55
CA LYS A 235 -6.03 13.70 8.67
C LYS A 235 -5.66 12.24 8.62
N ALA A 236 -4.50 11.89 9.19
CA ALA A 236 -4.03 10.52 9.29
C ALA A 236 -4.13 10.02 10.72
N GLY A 237 -4.46 8.74 10.90
CA GLY A 237 -4.36 8.00 12.14
C GLY A 237 -3.80 6.60 11.88
N SER A 238 -3.10 6.04 12.87
CA SER A 238 -2.51 4.71 12.78
C SER A 238 -2.80 3.92 14.06
N PHE A 239 -3.22 2.68 13.92
CA PHE A 239 -3.41 1.75 15.04
C PHE A 239 -2.10 1.05 15.42
N ASN A 240 -1.24 0.83 14.44
CA ASN A 240 0.07 0.18 14.57
C ASN A 240 0.91 0.47 13.31
N GLU A 241 2.05 -0.20 13.16
CA GLU A 241 2.93 -0.04 11.99
C GLU A 241 2.34 -0.54 10.65
N GLY A 242 1.19 -1.21 10.65
CA GLY A 242 0.62 -1.83 9.45
C GLY A 242 -0.82 -1.45 9.14
N VAL A 243 -1.56 -0.84 10.07
CA VAL A 243 -2.98 -0.51 9.89
C VAL A 243 -3.24 0.95 10.18
N HIS A 244 -3.80 1.64 9.19
CA HIS A 244 -3.95 3.08 9.17
C HIS A 244 -5.32 3.50 8.67
N PHE A 245 -5.63 4.79 8.86
CA PHE A 245 -6.83 5.37 8.28
C PHE A 245 -6.66 6.86 8.00
N PHE A 246 -7.42 7.35 7.01
CA PHE A 246 -7.55 8.77 6.73
C PHE A 246 -8.98 9.21 6.94
N TYR A 247 -9.19 10.41 7.48
CA TYR A 247 -10.50 10.96 7.80
C TYR A 247 -10.50 12.48 7.65
N ARG A 248 -11.69 13.10 7.54
CA ARG A 248 -11.77 14.56 7.36
C ARG A 248 -11.68 15.29 8.71
N ASP A 249 -12.80 15.66 9.28
CA ASP A 249 -12.86 16.55 10.44
C ASP A 249 -12.98 15.81 11.75
N ALA A 250 -13.96 14.91 11.85
CA ALA A 250 -14.24 14.11 13.03
C ALA A 250 -13.66 12.71 12.91
N LEU A 251 -13.11 12.21 14.01
CA LEU A 251 -12.63 10.84 14.09
C LEU A 251 -13.79 9.87 13.82
N PRO A 252 -13.63 8.87 12.93
CA PRO A 252 -14.66 7.88 12.67
C PRO A 252 -15.10 7.17 13.95
N GLY A 253 -16.39 6.88 14.09
CA GLY A 253 -16.94 6.25 15.29
C GLY A 253 -16.22 4.95 15.69
N TRP A 254 -15.88 4.12 14.70
CA TRP A 254 -15.13 2.88 14.91
C TRP A 254 -13.67 3.11 15.39
N ALA A 255 -13.08 4.29 15.16
CA ALA A 255 -11.73 4.63 15.65
C ALA A 255 -11.75 5.29 17.04
N THR A 256 -12.89 5.80 17.50
CA THR A 256 -12.98 6.60 18.73
C THR A 256 -12.50 5.85 19.97
N ARG A 257 -12.80 4.55 20.09
CA ARG A 257 -12.36 3.74 21.23
C ARG A 257 -10.84 3.54 21.31
N TYR A 258 -10.13 3.75 20.20
CA TYR A 258 -8.67 3.67 20.12
C TYR A 258 -7.97 5.03 20.16
N SER A 259 -8.70 6.12 20.40
CA SER A 259 -8.19 7.49 20.33
C SER A 259 -6.96 7.77 21.21
N HIS A 260 -6.79 7.00 22.29
CA HIS A 260 -5.63 7.12 23.21
C HIS A 260 -4.38 6.35 22.73
N GLU A 261 -4.52 5.49 21.72
CA GLU A 261 -3.48 4.62 21.17
C GLU A 261 -3.05 5.06 19.77
N LEU A 262 -3.72 6.08 19.21
CA LEU A 262 -3.46 6.54 17.83
C LEU A 262 -2.17 7.36 17.77
N TRP A 263 -1.36 7.02 16.80
CA TRP A 263 -0.20 7.82 16.44
C TRP A 263 -0.64 8.92 15.47
N SER A 264 -0.37 10.16 15.81
CA SER A 264 -0.64 11.36 15.01
C SER A 264 0.64 11.88 14.34
#